data_841b7066ceba4f7b44a979d0593d33df
#
_entry.id   841b7066ceba4f7b44a979d0593d33df
#
_cell.length_a   1.000
_cell.length_b   1.000
_cell.length_c   1.000
_cell.angle_alpha   90.00
_cell.angle_beta   90.00
_cell.angle_gamma   90.00
#
_symmetry.space_group_name_H-M   'P 1'
#
loop_
_entity.id
_entity.type
_entity.pdbx_description
1 polymer ?
#
loop_
_entity_poly.entity_id
_entity_poly.type
_entity_poly.pdbx_seq_one_letter_code
_entity_poly.pdbx_strand_id
1 'polypeptide(L)'
;MFICVDLTIHPPRVSLEEAADTKRFHVSVQGSAAPAGESGALVYGALVYGALVDAAAGRLEGEHAWIAVDAVRRLAGDQVGPSWDSDLAAMIDYARSHDFYDAPGNTLRAQVEWS
;
A
#
# COMPACT_ATOMS: atom_id res chain seq x y z
N MET A 1 0.71 -3.88 -9.18
CA MET A 1 1.39 -4.14 -7.90
C MET A 1 0.49 -3.78 -6.74
N PHE A 2 0.76 -4.32 -5.58
CA PHE A 2 -0.01 -3.97 -4.39
C PHE A 2 0.83 -4.17 -3.14
N ILE A 3 0.49 -3.39 -2.12
CA ILE A 3 1.05 -3.57 -0.79
C ILE A 3 0.21 -4.62 -0.08
N CYS A 4 0.83 -5.70 0.36
CA CYS A 4 0.17 -6.74 1.13
C CYS A 4 0.44 -6.52 2.62
N VAL A 5 -0.64 -6.38 3.40
CA VAL A 5 -0.56 -6.34 4.86
C VAL A 5 -1.09 -7.67 5.38
N ASP A 6 -0.20 -8.52 5.88
CA ASP A 6 -0.56 -9.86 6.34
C ASP A 6 -0.75 -9.84 7.86
N LEU A 7 -2.01 -9.88 8.29
CA LEU A 7 -2.38 -9.90 9.69
C LEU A 7 -2.41 -11.33 10.30
N THR A 8 -2.17 -12.35 9.47
CA THR A 8 -2.09 -13.74 9.97
C THR A 8 -0.78 -14.01 10.69
N ILE A 9 0.21 -13.14 10.50
CA ILE A 9 1.52 -13.21 11.14
C ILE A 9 1.56 -12.16 12.24
N HIS A 10 2.24 -12.46 13.32
CA HIS A 10 2.37 -11.54 14.44
C HIS A 10 3.86 -11.31 14.76
N PRO A 11 4.39 -10.06 14.61
CA PRO A 11 3.69 -8.84 14.16
C PRO A 11 3.30 -8.89 12.67
N PRO A 12 2.33 -8.07 12.24
CA PRO A 12 1.89 -8.06 10.84
C PRO A 12 3.01 -7.74 9.88
N ARG A 13 3.01 -8.42 8.74
CA ARG A 13 4.03 -8.23 7.72
C ARG A 13 3.52 -7.35 6.58
N VAL A 14 4.34 -6.39 6.17
CA VAL A 14 4.07 -5.53 5.02
C VAL A 14 5.05 -5.89 3.90
N SER A 15 4.52 -6.17 2.72
CA SER A 15 5.32 -6.54 1.54
C SER A 15 4.73 -5.93 0.28
N LEU A 16 5.53 -5.89 -0.79
CA LEU A 16 5.08 -5.49 -2.12
C LEU A 16 4.99 -6.73 -2.99
N GLU A 17 3.82 -6.93 -3.59
CA GLU A 17 3.53 -8.05 -4.47
C GLU A 17 3.28 -7.59 -5.90
N GLU A 18 3.60 -8.43 -6.87
CA GLU A 18 3.42 -8.15 -8.30
C GLU A 18 4.05 -6.81 -8.71
N ALA A 19 5.27 -6.57 -8.23
CA ALA A 19 5.97 -5.29 -8.39
C ALA A 19 6.14 -4.86 -9.85
N ALA A 20 6.19 -5.80 -10.79
CA ALA A 20 6.33 -5.50 -12.21
C ALA A 20 5.06 -4.91 -12.84
N ASP A 21 3.89 -5.06 -12.20
CA ASP A 21 2.64 -4.52 -12.70
C ASP A 21 2.43 -3.09 -12.19
N THR A 22 2.89 -2.10 -12.95
CA THR A 22 2.76 -0.69 -12.60
C THR A 22 1.46 -0.06 -13.07
N LYS A 23 0.55 -0.85 -13.66
CA LYS A 23 -0.76 -0.36 -14.12
C LYS A 23 -1.82 -0.36 -13.03
N ARG A 24 -1.58 -1.05 -11.94
CA ARG A 24 -2.50 -1.18 -10.81
C ARG A 24 -1.76 -0.94 -9.51
N PHE A 25 -2.42 -0.27 -8.58
CA PHE A 25 -1.84 -0.06 -7.26
C PHE A 25 -2.95 -0.02 -6.21
N HIS A 26 -2.86 -0.91 -5.23
CA HIS A 26 -3.81 -0.97 -4.11
C HIS A 26 -3.13 -1.56 -2.88
N VAL A 27 -3.84 -1.57 -1.75
CA VAL A 27 -3.41 -2.25 -0.52
C VAL A 27 -4.33 -3.44 -0.31
N SER A 28 -3.76 -4.62 -0.15
CA SER A 28 -4.50 -5.84 0.15
C SER A 28 -4.22 -6.26 1.58
N VAL A 29 -5.27 -6.40 2.39
CA VAL A 29 -5.16 -6.84 3.78
C VAL A 29 -5.57 -8.29 3.86
N GLN A 30 -4.68 -9.15 4.36
CA GLN A 30 -4.91 -10.58 4.51
C GLN A 30 -5.19 -10.91 5.97
N GLY A 31 -6.13 -11.82 6.19
CA GLY A 31 -6.43 -12.33 7.54
C GLY A 31 -7.41 -11.49 8.32
N SER A 32 -8.06 -10.51 7.70
CA SER A 32 -9.04 -9.68 8.37
C SER A 32 -10.45 -10.27 8.32
N ALA A 33 -10.73 -11.21 7.46
CA ALA A 33 -12.08 -11.61 7.06
C ALA A 33 -12.96 -10.36 6.97
N ALA A 34 -13.53 -10.00 5.89
CA ALA A 34 -14.25 -8.74 5.67
C ALA A 34 -14.89 -8.21 6.96
N PRO A 35 -14.55 -7.01 7.43
CA PRO A 35 -15.01 -6.53 8.75
C PRO A 35 -16.54 -6.57 8.85
N ALA A 36 -17.04 -7.29 9.82
CA ALA A 36 -18.47 -7.37 10.08
C ALA A 36 -18.87 -6.16 10.95
N GLY A 37 -19.33 -5.09 10.31
CA GLY A 37 -19.80 -3.90 11.01
C GLY A 37 -18.68 -2.96 11.46
N GLU A 38 -19.08 -1.89 12.15
CA GLU A 38 -18.16 -0.81 12.53
C GLU A 38 -17.05 -1.25 13.49
N SER A 39 -17.37 -2.16 14.42
CA SER A 39 -16.39 -2.65 15.39
C SER A 39 -15.24 -3.39 14.71
N GLY A 40 -15.56 -4.22 13.72
CA GLY A 40 -14.55 -4.93 12.96
C GLY A 40 -13.66 -3.98 12.17
N ALA A 41 -14.26 -3.00 11.51
CA ALA A 41 -13.51 -1.99 10.76
C ALA A 41 -12.57 -1.19 11.65
N LEU A 42 -13.00 -0.82 12.86
CA LEU A 42 -12.15 -0.09 13.81
C LEU A 42 -10.94 -0.92 14.25
N VAL A 43 -11.16 -2.18 14.59
CA VAL A 43 -10.09 -3.07 15.08
C VAL A 43 -9.06 -3.32 13.97
N TYR A 44 -9.52 -3.76 12.80
CA TYR A 44 -8.61 -4.06 11.69
C TYR A 44 -7.98 -2.81 11.11
N GLY A 45 -8.72 -1.69 11.09
CA GLY A 45 -8.16 -0.41 10.69
C GLY A 45 -6.99 0.03 11.54
N ALA A 46 -7.10 -0.13 12.86
CA ALA A 46 -6.01 0.19 13.79
C ALA A 46 -4.79 -0.72 13.57
N LEU A 47 -5.02 -2.02 13.32
CA LEU A 47 -3.93 -2.96 13.05
C LEU A 47 -3.20 -2.63 11.74
N VAL A 48 -3.93 -2.31 10.69
CA VAL A 48 -3.35 -1.93 9.40
C VAL A 48 -2.59 -0.61 9.53
N TYR A 49 -3.17 0.38 10.20
CA TYR A 49 -2.49 1.66 10.43
C TYR A 49 -1.16 1.45 11.15
N GLY A 50 -1.17 0.67 12.24
CA GLY A 50 0.05 0.38 12.98
C GLY A 50 1.09 -0.35 12.13
N ALA A 51 0.67 -1.33 11.34
CA ALA A 51 1.57 -2.08 10.47
C ALA A 51 2.22 -1.18 9.41
N LEU A 52 1.44 -0.30 8.79
CA LEU A 52 1.97 0.63 7.78
C LEU A 52 2.94 1.64 8.40
N VAL A 53 2.62 2.17 9.55
CA VAL A 53 3.50 3.12 10.26
C VAL A 53 4.80 2.44 10.70
N ASP A 54 4.72 1.24 11.29
CA ASP A 54 5.89 0.49 11.73
C ASP A 54 6.83 0.12 10.58
N ALA A 55 6.26 -0.16 9.42
CA ALA A 55 7.04 -0.46 8.22
C ALA A 55 7.55 0.79 7.49
N ALA A 56 7.22 1.98 7.99
CA ALA A 56 7.47 3.26 7.32
C ALA A 56 6.92 3.28 5.88
N ALA A 57 5.82 2.55 5.67
CA ALA A 57 5.22 2.40 4.34
C ALA A 57 4.16 3.46 4.06
N GLY A 58 3.55 4.03 5.09
CA GLY A 58 2.54 5.06 4.89
C GLY A 58 1.54 5.13 6.03
N ARG A 59 0.33 5.55 5.70
CA ARG A 59 -0.75 5.70 6.68
C ARG A 59 -2.09 5.30 6.07
N LEU A 60 -3.00 4.89 6.92
CA LEU A 60 -4.39 4.61 6.54
C LEU A 60 -5.25 5.85 6.75
N GLU A 61 -6.13 6.14 5.79
CA GLU A 61 -7.08 7.24 5.87
C GLU A 61 -8.44 6.77 5.33
N GLY A 62 -9.35 6.40 6.23
CA GLY A 62 -10.65 5.86 5.84
C GLY A 62 -10.50 4.54 5.09
N GLU A 63 -11.03 4.50 3.86
CA GLU A 63 -10.96 3.33 2.99
C GLU A 63 -9.74 3.36 2.06
N HIS A 64 -8.90 4.36 2.22
CA HIS A 64 -7.70 4.54 1.40
C HIS A 64 -6.47 4.56 2.28
N ALA A 65 -5.33 4.31 1.66
CA ALA A 65 -4.03 4.44 2.29
C ALA A 65 -3.15 5.36 1.45
N TRP A 66 -2.30 6.12 2.12
CA TRP A 66 -1.25 6.91 1.47
C TRP A 66 0.06 6.16 1.66
N ILE A 67 0.62 5.67 0.56
CA ILE A 67 1.81 4.82 0.58
C ILE A 67 3.01 5.61 0.08
N ALA A 68 4.09 5.61 0.87
CA ALA A 68 5.32 6.30 0.51
C ALA A 68 5.97 5.66 -0.72
N VAL A 69 6.31 6.48 -1.71
CA VAL A 69 7.01 6.01 -2.93
C VAL A 69 8.35 5.37 -2.55
N ASP A 70 9.06 5.95 -1.58
CA ASP A 70 10.32 5.38 -1.11
C ASP A 70 10.16 3.98 -0.53
N ALA A 71 9.03 3.72 0.14
CA ALA A 71 8.71 2.39 0.65
C ALA A 71 8.44 1.41 -0.48
N VAL A 72 7.75 1.83 -1.53
CA VAL A 72 7.52 1.00 -2.72
C VAL A 72 8.85 0.58 -3.34
N ARG A 73 9.78 1.51 -3.50
CA ARG A 73 11.11 1.22 -4.04
C ARG A 73 11.90 0.26 -3.14
N ARG A 74 11.86 0.48 -1.83
CA ARG A 74 12.57 -0.36 -0.86
C ARG A 74 12.00 -1.78 -0.86
N LEU A 75 10.68 -1.92 -0.85
CA LEU A 75 10.01 -3.22 -0.81
C LEU A 75 10.14 -3.98 -2.13
N ALA A 76 10.25 -3.27 -3.26
CA ALA A 76 10.48 -3.89 -4.55
C ALA A 76 11.85 -4.57 -4.62
N GLY A 77 12.88 -3.93 -4.08
CA GLY A 77 14.23 -4.51 -3.99
C GLY A 77 14.69 -5.09 -5.32
N ASP A 78 15.06 -6.38 -5.30
CA ASP A 78 15.56 -7.10 -6.46
C ASP A 78 14.46 -7.76 -7.32
N GLN A 79 13.19 -7.54 -6.99
CA GLN A 79 12.07 -8.15 -7.72
C GLN A 79 11.83 -7.56 -9.10
N VAL A 80 12.49 -6.46 -9.43
CA VAL A 80 12.21 -5.67 -10.63
C VAL A 80 13.46 -5.42 -11.44
N GLY A 81 13.29 -5.23 -12.75
CA GLY A 81 14.38 -4.99 -13.69
C GLY A 81 14.71 -3.50 -13.87
N PRO A 82 15.69 -3.20 -14.75
CA PRO A 82 16.18 -1.82 -14.91
C PRO A 82 15.15 -0.83 -15.45
N SER A 83 14.14 -1.28 -16.19
CA SER A 83 13.10 -0.41 -16.75
C SER A 83 11.99 -0.06 -15.75
N TRP A 84 11.99 -0.69 -14.58
CA TRP A 84 10.93 -0.52 -13.59
C TRP A 84 10.82 0.92 -13.07
N ASP A 85 11.95 1.59 -12.89
CA ASP A 85 11.95 2.99 -12.42
C ASP A 85 11.20 3.90 -13.39
N SER A 86 11.36 3.69 -14.69
CA SER A 86 10.61 4.44 -15.72
C SER A 86 9.13 4.13 -15.67
N ASP A 87 8.78 2.87 -15.47
CA ASP A 87 7.38 2.43 -15.36
C ASP A 87 6.73 3.01 -14.08
N LEU A 88 7.47 3.01 -12.98
CA LEU A 88 6.99 3.62 -11.73
C LEU A 88 6.80 5.13 -11.89
N ALA A 89 7.72 5.81 -12.57
CA ALA A 89 7.60 7.24 -12.83
C ALA A 89 6.34 7.56 -13.65
N ALA A 90 6.04 6.74 -14.66
CA ALA A 90 4.82 6.88 -15.45
C ALA A 90 3.55 6.68 -14.59
N MET A 91 3.59 5.71 -13.67
CA MET A 91 2.50 5.47 -12.73
C MET A 91 2.28 6.68 -11.81
N ILE A 92 3.35 7.29 -11.31
CA ILE A 92 3.29 8.47 -10.47
C ILE A 92 2.71 9.65 -11.24
N ASP A 93 3.11 9.85 -12.49
CA ASP A 93 2.57 10.92 -13.34
C ASP A 93 1.07 10.73 -13.57
N TYR A 94 0.63 9.51 -13.81
CA TYR A 94 -0.79 9.18 -13.92
C TYR A 94 -1.53 9.51 -12.62
N ALA A 95 -0.99 9.10 -11.49
CA ALA A 95 -1.58 9.38 -10.18
C ALA A 95 -1.66 10.88 -9.90
N ARG A 96 -0.65 11.64 -10.28
CA ARG A 96 -0.63 13.10 -10.13
C ARG A 96 -1.76 13.76 -10.91
N SER A 97 -2.03 13.30 -12.13
CA SER A 97 -3.09 13.86 -12.97
C SER A 97 -4.50 13.53 -12.46
N HIS A 98 -4.63 12.55 -11.57
CA HIS A 98 -5.90 12.11 -10.98
C HIS A 98 -6.04 12.42 -9.50
N ASP A 99 -5.16 13.27 -8.95
CA ASP A 99 -5.14 13.63 -7.52
C ASP A 99 -4.89 12.44 -6.58
N PHE A 100 -4.20 11.41 -7.06
CA PHE A 100 -3.82 10.24 -6.25
C PHE A 100 -2.38 10.31 -5.77
N TYR A 101 -1.72 11.45 -5.96
CA TYR A 101 -0.35 11.65 -5.54
C TYR A 101 -0.22 12.91 -4.70
N ASP A 102 0.40 12.79 -3.53
CA ASP A 102 0.70 13.89 -2.63
C ASP A 102 2.18 14.26 -2.76
N ALA A 103 2.48 15.35 -3.47
CA ALA A 103 3.86 15.77 -3.73
C ALA A 103 4.63 16.10 -2.45
N PRO A 104 4.10 16.89 -1.49
CA PRO A 104 4.84 17.19 -0.26
C PRO A 104 5.25 15.95 0.53
N GLY A 105 4.38 14.95 0.60
CA GLY A 105 4.66 13.70 1.30
C GLY A 105 5.31 12.62 0.45
N ASN A 106 5.35 12.81 -0.88
CA ASN A 106 5.81 11.79 -1.84
C ASN A 106 5.09 10.47 -1.62
N THR A 107 3.74 10.51 -1.55
CA THR A 107 2.90 9.36 -1.29
C THR A 107 1.86 9.16 -2.38
N LEU A 108 1.48 7.89 -2.59
CA LEU A 108 0.45 7.49 -3.53
C LEU A 108 -0.79 7.03 -2.76
N ARG A 109 -1.95 7.49 -3.19
CA ARG A 109 -3.22 7.07 -2.63
C ARG A 109 -3.61 5.72 -3.21
N ALA A 110 -3.94 4.77 -2.35
CA ALA A 110 -4.33 3.43 -2.73
C ALA A 110 -5.63 3.03 -2.03
N GLN A 111 -6.50 2.32 -2.75
CA GLN A 111 -7.69 1.74 -2.14
C GLN A 111 -7.29 0.53 -1.31
N VAL A 112 -7.92 0.36 -0.15
CA VAL A 112 -7.68 -0.80 0.72
C VAL A 112 -8.72 -1.87 0.42
N GLU A 113 -8.24 -3.08 0.12
CA GLU A 113 -9.08 -4.25 -0.12
C GLU A 113 -8.91 -5.22 1.05
N TRP A 114 -10.03 -5.58 1.69
CA TRP A 114 -10.04 -6.44 2.87
C TRP A 114 -10.32 -7.89 2.48
N SER A 115 -9.57 -8.80 3.04
CA SER A 115 -9.75 -10.24 2.81
C SER A 115 -9.74 -11.04 4.09
#